data_91652f4cf68658368bc5b1fbf8f09a9d
#
_entry.id   91652f4cf68658368bc5b1fbf8f09a9d
#
_cell.length_a   1.000
_cell.length_b   1.000
_cell.length_c   1.000
_cell.angle_alpha   90.00
_cell.angle_beta   90.00
_cell.angle_gamma   90.00
#
_symmetry.space_group_name_H-M   'P 1'
#
loop_
_entity.id
_entity.type
_entity.pdbx_description
1 polymer ?
#
loop_
_entity_poly.entity_id
_entity_poly.type
_entity_poly.pdbx_seq_one_letter_code
_entity_poly.pdbx_strand_id
1 'polypeptide(L)'
;MAATVGDVLRRARTILQERTKDGTRWTNKELLDWLNEAYGIVLGIRPGANAVTSEIVCVAGARQVIPVGCERLLSVIVNTAAKANGLAVTLIRRAELNAMRPRWMGEQQTVAIEHFMYDEDDPKAFFVYPPAAVGARLQVLCSAVPAPHAEAQAKADSTEAIRLPDTYAPILVDLVLARAFTKDAEGGINQARANAHQQAAQAALGLNIQGDGLASPNAEGA
;
A
#
# COMPACT_ATOMS: atom_id res chain seq x y z
N MET A 1 -17.45 -6.58 13.25
CA MET A 1 -17.72 -7.25 11.94
C MET A 1 -16.83 -6.56 10.93
N ALA A 2 -16.17 -7.31 10.06
CA ALA A 2 -15.34 -6.74 9.00
C ALA A 2 -16.18 -5.87 8.07
N ALA A 3 -15.66 -4.70 7.67
CA ALA A 3 -16.30 -3.84 6.69
C ALA A 3 -16.35 -4.53 5.32
N THR A 4 -17.49 -4.47 4.65
CA THR A 4 -17.72 -5.14 3.37
C THR A 4 -17.83 -4.17 2.21
N VAL A 5 -17.63 -4.68 1.00
CA VAL A 5 -17.94 -3.94 -0.25
C VAL A 5 -19.37 -3.42 -0.21
N GLY A 6 -20.34 -4.27 0.19
CA GLY A 6 -21.73 -3.90 0.34
C GLY A 6 -21.95 -2.74 1.31
N ASP A 7 -21.19 -2.68 2.40
CA ASP A 7 -21.26 -1.56 3.35
C ASP A 7 -20.83 -0.24 2.72
N VAL A 8 -19.73 -0.26 1.97
CA VAL A 8 -19.22 0.94 1.27
C VAL A 8 -20.21 1.40 0.22
N LEU A 9 -20.69 0.49 -0.64
CA LEU A 9 -21.65 0.82 -1.69
C LEU A 9 -22.96 1.32 -1.11
N ARG A 10 -23.51 0.69 -0.08
CA ARG A 10 -24.75 1.11 0.58
C ARG A 10 -24.63 2.51 1.19
N ARG A 11 -23.53 2.82 1.89
CA ARG A 11 -23.29 4.16 2.45
C ARG A 11 -23.18 5.21 1.35
N ALA A 12 -22.40 4.95 0.31
CA ALA A 12 -22.28 5.86 -0.82
C ALA A 12 -23.65 6.13 -1.47
N ARG A 13 -24.43 5.10 -1.77
CA ARG A 13 -25.78 5.21 -2.34
C ARG A 13 -26.73 6.01 -1.47
N THR A 14 -26.68 5.83 -0.17
CA THR A 14 -27.51 6.60 0.76
C THR A 14 -27.23 8.09 0.66
N ILE A 15 -25.96 8.50 0.59
CA ILE A 15 -25.56 9.90 0.46
C ILE A 15 -25.91 10.45 -0.92
N LEU A 16 -25.74 9.64 -1.97
CA LEU A 16 -26.11 9.99 -3.34
C LEU A 16 -27.64 9.98 -3.58
N GLN A 17 -28.43 9.54 -2.60
CA GLN A 17 -29.88 9.38 -2.69
C GLN A 17 -30.33 8.43 -3.84
N GLU A 18 -29.46 7.47 -4.19
CA GLU A 18 -29.77 6.48 -5.21
C GLU A 18 -30.67 5.39 -4.63
N ARG A 19 -31.93 5.36 -5.07
CA ARG A 19 -32.98 4.50 -4.49
C ARG A 19 -33.24 3.21 -5.26
N THR A 20 -32.84 3.15 -6.52
CA THR A 20 -33.03 1.97 -7.36
C THR A 20 -32.04 0.86 -6.99
N LYS A 21 -32.42 -0.41 -7.14
CA LYS A 21 -31.62 -1.55 -6.69
C LYS A 21 -30.18 -1.54 -7.24
N ASP A 22 -30.06 -1.25 -8.54
CA ASP A 22 -28.75 -1.32 -9.24
C ASP A 22 -28.14 0.06 -9.50
N GLY A 23 -28.81 1.14 -9.11
CA GLY A 23 -28.48 2.51 -9.41
C GLY A 23 -28.94 2.93 -10.81
N THR A 24 -29.29 4.20 -10.97
CA THR A 24 -29.67 4.77 -12.27
C THR A 24 -28.62 5.76 -12.74
N ARG A 25 -28.32 6.74 -11.89
CA ARG A 25 -27.32 7.77 -12.19
C ARG A 25 -25.91 7.33 -11.81
N TRP A 26 -25.80 6.62 -10.68
CA TRP A 26 -24.58 6.01 -10.16
C TRP A 26 -24.80 4.52 -9.98
N THR A 27 -24.40 3.74 -10.97
CA THR A 27 -24.58 2.29 -10.95
C THR A 27 -23.69 1.63 -9.91
N ASN A 28 -24.12 0.49 -9.39
CA ASN A 28 -23.30 -0.29 -8.46
C ASN A 28 -21.93 -0.65 -9.06
N LYS A 29 -21.89 -0.89 -10.38
CA LYS A 29 -20.63 -1.17 -11.08
C LYS A 29 -19.67 0.02 -11.02
N GLU A 30 -20.14 1.23 -11.34
CA GLU A 30 -19.31 2.43 -11.26
C GLU A 30 -18.79 2.69 -9.84
N LEU A 31 -19.67 2.52 -8.83
CA LEU A 31 -19.25 2.67 -7.43
C LEU A 31 -18.20 1.65 -7.04
N LEU A 32 -18.29 0.40 -7.56
CA LEU A 32 -17.28 -0.63 -7.34
C LEU A 32 -15.96 -0.30 -8.06
N ASP A 33 -16.04 0.19 -9.28
CA ASP A 33 -14.85 0.59 -10.06
C ASP A 33 -14.10 1.72 -9.32
N TRP A 34 -14.83 2.71 -8.78
CA TRP A 34 -14.24 3.78 -7.97
C TRP A 34 -13.71 3.28 -6.61
N LEU A 35 -14.33 2.27 -6.01
CA LEU A 35 -13.77 1.62 -4.82
C LEU A 35 -12.44 0.93 -5.14
N ASN A 36 -12.34 0.24 -6.26
CA ASN A 36 -11.09 -0.39 -6.71
C ASN A 36 -10.00 0.67 -6.98
N GLU A 37 -10.34 1.82 -7.58
CA GLU A 37 -9.42 2.94 -7.75
C GLU A 37 -8.98 3.54 -6.40
N ALA A 38 -9.88 3.64 -5.44
CA ALA A 38 -9.62 4.24 -4.13
C ALA A 38 -8.51 3.52 -3.36
N TYR A 39 -8.36 2.20 -3.54
CA TYR A 39 -7.23 1.47 -2.95
C TYR A 39 -5.89 2.00 -3.43
N GLY A 40 -5.75 2.27 -4.71
CA GLY A 40 -4.53 2.85 -5.27
C GLY A 40 -4.24 4.25 -4.72
N ILE A 41 -5.27 5.07 -4.54
CA ILE A 41 -5.13 6.42 -3.95
C ILE A 41 -4.64 6.32 -2.50
N VAL A 42 -5.26 5.45 -1.70
CA VAL A 42 -4.85 5.23 -0.30
C VAL A 42 -3.40 4.78 -0.22
N LEU A 43 -2.99 3.80 -1.04
CA LEU A 43 -1.62 3.27 -1.04
C LEU A 43 -0.60 4.27 -1.56
N GLY A 44 -0.98 5.15 -2.49
CA GLY A 44 -0.12 6.24 -2.94
C GLY A 44 0.23 7.23 -1.83
N ILE A 45 -0.71 7.49 -0.92
CA ILE A 45 -0.52 8.38 0.24
C ILE A 45 0.08 7.60 1.42
N ARG A 46 -0.34 6.37 1.62
CA ARG A 46 0.05 5.52 2.74
C ARG A 46 0.43 4.11 2.28
N PRO A 47 1.67 3.90 1.84
CA PRO A 47 2.11 2.60 1.33
C PRO A 47 1.97 1.45 2.34
N GLY A 48 2.09 1.76 3.65
CA GLY A 48 1.91 0.79 4.72
C GLY A 48 0.46 0.32 4.95
N ALA A 49 -0.56 0.93 4.31
CA ALA A 49 -1.95 0.56 4.51
C ALA A 49 -2.26 -0.89 4.07
N ASN A 50 -1.49 -1.43 3.14
CA ASN A 50 -1.53 -2.84 2.75
C ASN A 50 -0.10 -3.40 2.69
N ALA A 51 0.54 -3.46 3.86
CA ALA A 51 1.87 -4.03 4.01
C ALA A 51 1.79 -5.57 4.01
N VAL A 52 2.56 -6.20 3.14
CA VAL A 52 2.62 -7.65 2.98
C VAL A 52 4.05 -8.13 3.20
N THR A 53 4.20 -9.16 4.03
CA THR A 53 5.48 -9.84 4.23
C THR A 53 5.62 -10.96 3.22
N SER A 54 6.76 -10.99 2.52
CA SER A 54 7.09 -12.01 1.53
C SER A 54 8.53 -12.48 1.69
N GLU A 55 8.80 -13.73 1.31
CA GLU A 55 10.17 -14.22 1.15
C GLU A 55 10.61 -14.01 -0.30
N ILE A 56 11.83 -13.52 -0.48
CA ILE A 56 12.48 -13.45 -1.79
C ILE A 56 13.73 -14.31 -1.84
N VAL A 57 13.96 -14.92 -2.99
CA VAL A 57 15.25 -15.55 -3.33
C VAL A 57 16.09 -14.51 -4.05
N CYS A 58 17.20 -14.13 -3.44
CA CYS A 58 18.08 -13.12 -4.03
C CYS A 58 18.75 -13.62 -5.31
N VAL A 59 18.91 -12.72 -6.27
CA VAL A 59 19.82 -12.94 -7.39
C VAL A 59 21.25 -12.63 -6.99
N ALA A 60 22.23 -13.29 -7.63
CA ALA A 60 23.63 -13.02 -7.35
C ALA A 60 24.00 -11.54 -7.63
N GLY A 61 24.66 -10.91 -6.69
CA GLY A 61 25.06 -9.50 -6.78
C GLY A 61 24.35 -8.59 -5.78
N ALA A 62 24.64 -7.31 -5.88
CA ALA A 62 24.16 -6.32 -4.91
C ALA A 62 22.73 -5.85 -5.18
N ARG A 63 22.31 -5.75 -6.46
CA ARG A 63 20.98 -5.26 -6.83
C ARG A 63 19.93 -6.38 -6.78
N GLN A 64 18.85 -6.13 -6.07
CA GLN A 64 17.71 -7.03 -5.93
C GLN A 64 16.43 -6.35 -6.41
N VAL A 65 15.41 -7.14 -6.72
CA VAL A 65 14.10 -6.65 -7.17
C VAL A 65 13.03 -7.14 -6.19
N ILE A 66 12.05 -6.28 -5.89
CA ILE A 66 10.94 -6.64 -5.01
C ILE A 66 10.03 -7.70 -5.67
N PRO A 67 9.25 -8.47 -4.89
CA PRO A 67 8.34 -9.48 -5.42
C PRO A 67 7.30 -8.89 -6.40
N VAL A 68 6.86 -9.72 -7.33
CA VAL A 68 5.73 -9.37 -8.20
C VAL A 68 4.49 -9.12 -7.36
N GLY A 69 3.74 -8.07 -7.70
CA GLY A 69 2.57 -7.62 -6.93
C GLY A 69 2.91 -6.60 -5.83
N CYS A 70 4.18 -6.40 -5.52
CA CYS A 70 4.64 -5.31 -4.66
C CYS A 70 4.90 -4.04 -5.47
N GLU A 71 4.54 -2.88 -4.90
CA GLU A 71 4.74 -1.58 -5.52
C GLU A 71 5.93 -0.81 -4.93
N ARG A 72 6.21 -1.03 -3.66
CA ARG A 72 7.28 -0.34 -2.94
C ARG A 72 7.82 -1.24 -1.82
N LEU A 73 9.14 -1.26 -1.65
CA LEU A 73 9.77 -1.85 -0.47
C LEU A 73 9.51 -0.95 0.75
N LEU A 74 9.09 -1.55 1.86
CA LEU A 74 8.95 -0.88 3.14
C LEU A 74 10.11 -1.21 4.08
N SER A 75 10.54 -2.48 4.10
CA SER A 75 11.67 -2.92 4.91
C SER A 75 12.21 -4.27 4.44
N VAL A 76 13.47 -4.55 4.76
CA VAL A 76 14.04 -5.89 4.74
C VAL A 76 14.22 -6.33 6.19
N ILE A 77 13.59 -7.43 6.58
CA ILE A 77 13.45 -7.81 7.99
C ILE A 77 14.63 -8.67 8.43
N VAL A 78 14.83 -9.79 7.73
CA VAL A 78 15.73 -10.84 8.21
C VAL A 78 16.18 -11.75 7.08
N ASN A 79 17.35 -12.35 7.23
CA ASN A 79 17.81 -13.45 6.40
C ASN A 79 17.05 -14.73 6.73
N THR A 80 16.60 -15.46 5.69
CA THR A 80 15.89 -16.75 5.83
C THR A 80 16.66 -17.93 5.23
N ALA A 81 17.81 -17.69 4.59
CA ALA A 81 18.69 -18.76 4.12
C ALA A 81 19.25 -19.57 5.31
N ALA A 82 19.30 -20.90 5.19
CA ALA A 82 19.63 -21.80 6.31
C ALA A 82 20.93 -21.44 7.04
N LYS A 83 21.97 -20.98 6.33
CA LYS A 83 23.26 -20.57 6.90
C LYS A 83 23.28 -19.15 7.52
N ALA A 84 22.23 -18.35 7.29
CA ALA A 84 22.13 -16.97 7.76
C ALA A 84 20.78 -16.72 8.46
N ASN A 85 20.00 -17.76 8.71
CA ASN A 85 18.66 -17.64 9.27
C ASN A 85 18.66 -16.90 10.61
N GLY A 86 17.77 -15.90 10.72
CA GLY A 86 17.61 -15.08 11.91
C GLY A 86 18.55 -13.86 11.99
N LEU A 87 19.49 -13.68 11.05
CA LEU A 87 20.30 -12.47 11.00
C LEU A 87 19.45 -11.29 10.50
N ALA A 88 19.28 -10.28 11.34
CA ALA A 88 18.57 -9.05 10.99
C ALA A 88 19.32 -8.30 9.88
N VAL A 89 18.56 -7.57 9.05
CA VAL A 89 19.10 -6.73 7.99
C VAL A 89 18.75 -5.29 8.28
N THR A 90 19.74 -4.41 8.30
CA THR A 90 19.56 -3.01 8.68
C THR A 90 19.60 -2.09 7.47
N LEU A 91 18.83 -1.01 7.51
CA LEU A 91 18.87 0.04 6.49
C LEU A 91 20.12 0.90 6.68
N ILE A 92 20.88 1.10 5.61
CA ILE A 92 21.96 2.09 5.55
C ILE A 92 21.83 2.96 4.30
N ARG A 93 22.44 4.14 4.31
CA ARG A 93 22.47 5.02 3.14
C ARG A 93 23.52 4.57 2.15
N ARG A 94 23.14 4.44 0.87
CA ARG A 94 24.10 4.08 -0.20
C ARG A 94 25.29 5.03 -0.27
N ALA A 95 25.07 6.32 -0.04
CA ALA A 95 26.13 7.31 -0.04
C ALA A 95 27.20 7.05 1.05
N GLU A 96 26.78 6.62 2.23
CA GLU A 96 27.67 6.28 3.35
C GLU A 96 28.52 5.06 2.99
N LEU A 97 27.90 4.01 2.47
CA LEU A 97 28.64 2.82 2.04
C LEU A 97 29.61 3.12 0.89
N ASN A 98 29.20 3.94 -0.07
CA ASN A 98 30.05 4.38 -1.18
C ASN A 98 31.29 5.14 -0.69
N ALA A 99 31.15 5.96 0.34
CA ALA A 99 32.26 6.72 0.92
C ALA A 99 33.23 5.80 1.68
N MET A 100 32.70 4.83 2.45
CA MET A 100 33.53 3.92 3.24
C MET A 100 34.16 2.79 2.40
N ARG A 101 33.43 2.27 1.43
CA ARG A 101 33.83 1.11 0.62
C ARG A 101 33.47 1.32 -0.86
N PRO A 102 34.25 2.10 -1.63
CA PRO A 102 33.88 2.46 -3.01
C PRO A 102 33.68 1.28 -3.97
N ARG A 103 34.25 0.12 -3.65
CA ARG A 103 34.17 -1.11 -4.49
C ARG A 103 33.24 -2.18 -3.93
N TRP A 104 32.38 -1.85 -2.96
CA TRP A 104 31.54 -2.81 -2.25
C TRP A 104 30.66 -3.70 -3.15
N MET A 105 30.20 -3.20 -4.30
CA MET A 105 29.41 -3.99 -5.26
C MET A 105 30.17 -5.16 -5.87
N GLY A 106 31.51 -5.10 -5.89
CA GLY A 106 32.39 -6.14 -6.41
C GLY A 106 33.02 -7.01 -5.32
N GLU A 107 32.63 -6.84 -4.06
CA GLU A 107 33.11 -7.67 -2.96
C GLU A 107 32.60 -9.11 -3.04
N GLN A 108 33.15 -9.98 -2.20
CA GLN A 108 32.77 -11.39 -2.15
C GLN A 108 31.29 -11.54 -1.82
N GLN A 109 30.58 -12.32 -2.63
CA GLN A 109 29.18 -12.62 -2.41
C GLN A 109 28.98 -13.55 -1.22
N THR A 110 27.91 -13.31 -0.44
CA THR A 110 27.54 -14.12 0.72
C THR A 110 26.04 -14.39 0.78
N VAL A 111 25.65 -15.42 1.52
CA VAL A 111 24.24 -15.68 1.83
C VAL A 111 23.75 -14.90 3.05
N ALA A 112 24.69 -14.34 3.84
CA ALA A 112 24.41 -13.52 5.01
C ALA A 112 24.44 -12.05 4.62
N ILE A 113 23.29 -11.45 4.46
CA ILE A 113 23.13 -10.03 4.16
C ILE A 113 23.04 -9.25 5.48
N GLU A 114 23.83 -8.20 5.62
CA GLU A 114 23.89 -7.37 6.82
C GLU A 114 23.06 -6.09 6.67
N HIS A 115 23.13 -5.50 5.49
CA HIS A 115 22.50 -4.21 5.22
C HIS A 115 21.71 -4.20 3.91
N PHE A 116 20.70 -3.34 3.86
CA PHE A 116 20.04 -2.99 2.61
C PHE A 116 20.04 -1.47 2.41
N MET A 117 19.95 -1.07 1.17
CA MET A 117 19.84 0.33 0.73
C MET A 117 18.67 0.43 -0.22
N TYR A 118 17.85 1.43 0.00
CA TYR A 118 16.67 1.69 -0.81
C TYR A 118 16.74 3.10 -1.38
N ASP A 119 16.30 3.25 -2.63
CA ASP A 119 16.20 4.52 -3.32
C ASP A 119 14.73 4.76 -3.68
N GLU A 120 14.19 5.87 -3.23
CA GLU A 120 12.78 6.20 -3.46
C GLU A 120 12.47 6.46 -4.93
N ASP A 121 13.48 6.82 -5.73
CA ASP A 121 13.37 7.03 -7.17
C ASP A 121 13.33 5.70 -7.97
N ASP A 122 13.79 4.59 -7.37
CA ASP A 122 13.67 3.23 -7.97
C ASP A 122 12.92 2.28 -7.00
N PRO A 123 11.61 2.47 -6.80
CA PRO A 123 10.84 1.77 -5.77
C PRO A 123 10.72 0.26 -6.01
N LYS A 124 11.03 -0.22 -7.20
CA LYS A 124 10.96 -1.65 -7.56
C LYS A 124 12.26 -2.41 -7.32
N ALA A 125 13.35 -1.71 -6.95
CA ALA A 125 14.63 -2.33 -6.68
C ALA A 125 15.25 -1.81 -5.38
N PHE A 126 16.18 -2.60 -4.85
CA PHE A 126 17.00 -2.23 -3.70
C PHE A 126 18.38 -2.88 -3.79
N PHE A 127 19.30 -2.40 -3.00
CA PHE A 127 20.65 -2.97 -2.93
C PHE A 127 20.86 -3.65 -1.60
N VAL A 128 21.72 -4.66 -1.59
CA VAL A 128 22.11 -5.40 -0.40
C VAL A 128 23.61 -5.39 -0.21
N TYR A 129 24.05 -5.43 1.02
CA TYR A 129 25.47 -5.53 1.40
C TYR A 129 25.63 -6.55 2.53
N PRO A 130 26.65 -7.44 2.47
CA PRO A 130 27.48 -7.72 1.29
C PRO A 130 26.64 -8.18 0.07
N PRO A 131 27.23 -8.18 -1.16
CA PRO A 131 26.51 -8.68 -2.34
C PRO A 131 25.97 -10.09 -2.14
N ALA A 132 24.76 -10.35 -2.57
CA ALA A 132 24.09 -11.63 -2.38
C ALA A 132 24.77 -12.75 -3.19
N ALA A 133 25.01 -13.90 -2.56
CA ALA A 133 25.34 -15.15 -3.24
C ALA A 133 24.09 -15.89 -3.69
N VAL A 134 24.24 -16.83 -4.61
CA VAL A 134 23.16 -17.76 -4.98
C VAL A 134 22.67 -18.50 -3.73
N GLY A 135 21.35 -18.55 -3.54
CA GLY A 135 20.72 -19.17 -2.38
C GLY A 135 20.52 -18.24 -1.16
N ALA A 136 20.96 -16.99 -1.23
CA ALA A 136 20.58 -15.98 -0.25
C ALA A 136 19.05 -15.76 -0.31
N ARG A 137 18.41 -15.63 0.86
CA ARG A 137 16.97 -15.43 1.00
C ARG A 137 16.71 -14.37 2.04
N LEU A 138 15.74 -13.52 1.76
CA LEU A 138 15.36 -12.43 2.64
C LEU A 138 13.85 -12.41 2.84
N GLN A 139 13.43 -12.13 4.06
CA GLN A 139 12.07 -11.74 4.35
C GLN A 139 11.96 -10.24 4.20
N VAL A 140 11.06 -9.80 3.32
CA VAL A 140 10.83 -8.38 3.01
C VAL A 140 9.41 -7.99 3.37
N LEU A 141 9.24 -6.75 3.79
CA LEU A 141 7.95 -6.09 3.94
C LEU A 141 7.77 -5.14 2.77
N CYS A 142 6.69 -5.26 2.04
CA CYS A 142 6.40 -4.38 0.91
C CYS A 142 4.94 -3.94 0.88
N SER A 143 4.69 -2.79 0.26
CA SER A 143 3.35 -2.32 -0.10
C SER A 143 2.87 -3.08 -1.32
N ALA A 144 1.70 -3.70 -1.24
CA ALA A 144 1.09 -4.42 -2.36
C ALA A 144 -0.25 -3.78 -2.74
N VAL A 145 -0.52 -3.62 -4.04
CA VAL A 145 -1.85 -3.21 -4.50
C VAL A 145 -2.79 -4.40 -4.37
N PRO A 146 -3.91 -4.25 -3.65
CA PRO A 146 -4.89 -5.32 -3.56
C PRO A 146 -5.46 -5.68 -4.93
N ALA A 147 -5.77 -6.95 -5.13
CA ALA A 147 -6.51 -7.36 -6.32
C ALA A 147 -7.87 -6.66 -6.35
N PRO A 148 -8.33 -6.18 -7.52
CA PRO A 148 -9.63 -5.53 -7.63
C PRO A 148 -10.77 -6.50 -7.28
N HIS A 149 -11.85 -5.97 -6.75
CA HIS A 149 -13.09 -6.73 -6.58
C HIS A 149 -13.69 -7.04 -7.95
N ALA A 150 -14.19 -8.26 -8.13
CA ALA A 150 -14.85 -8.67 -9.36
C ALA A 150 -16.23 -7.99 -9.50
N GLU A 151 -16.68 -7.77 -10.73
CA GLU A 151 -17.97 -7.13 -11.04
C GLU A 151 -19.16 -7.82 -10.34
N ALA A 152 -19.10 -9.13 -10.10
CA ALA A 152 -20.12 -9.87 -9.35
C ALA A 152 -20.35 -9.33 -7.93
N GLN A 153 -19.41 -8.53 -7.39
CA GLN A 153 -19.51 -7.87 -6.09
C GLN A 153 -20.14 -6.47 -6.16
N ALA A 154 -20.49 -5.99 -7.35
CA ALA A 154 -21.14 -4.70 -7.57
C ALA A 154 -22.59 -4.68 -7.08
N LYS A 155 -22.80 -4.97 -5.79
CA LYS A 155 -24.11 -5.04 -5.17
C LYS A 155 -24.09 -4.58 -3.71
N ALA A 156 -25.17 -3.92 -3.28
CA ALA A 156 -25.27 -3.34 -1.95
C ALA A 156 -25.36 -4.38 -0.82
N ASP A 157 -25.57 -5.65 -1.13
CA ASP A 157 -25.62 -6.79 -0.21
C ASP A 157 -24.35 -7.68 -0.31
N SER A 158 -23.31 -7.23 -1.00
CA SER A 158 -22.04 -7.95 -1.06
C SER A 158 -21.46 -8.14 0.34
N THR A 159 -21.09 -9.38 0.66
CA THR A 159 -20.47 -9.77 1.92
C THR A 159 -18.94 -9.89 1.79
N GLU A 160 -18.38 -9.60 0.62
CA GLU A 160 -16.94 -9.60 0.42
C GLU A 160 -16.30 -8.48 1.24
N ALA A 161 -15.28 -8.82 2.04
CA ALA A 161 -14.56 -7.84 2.84
C ALA A 161 -13.81 -6.84 1.95
N ILE A 162 -13.70 -5.58 2.37
CA ILE A 162 -12.79 -4.62 1.74
C ILE A 162 -11.34 -5.11 1.84
N ARG A 163 -10.48 -4.62 0.97
CA ARG A 163 -9.08 -5.07 0.84
C ARG A 163 -8.10 -4.35 1.77
N LEU A 164 -8.58 -3.38 2.53
CA LEU A 164 -7.82 -2.63 3.54
C LEU A 164 -8.43 -2.86 4.92
N PRO A 165 -7.72 -2.57 6.02
CA PRO A 165 -8.28 -2.60 7.36
C PRO A 165 -9.57 -1.79 7.48
N ASP A 166 -10.48 -2.23 8.34
CA ASP A 166 -11.82 -1.64 8.51
C ASP A 166 -11.80 -0.12 8.83
N THR A 167 -10.71 0.36 9.43
CA THR A 167 -10.48 1.78 9.72
C THR A 167 -10.45 2.65 8.47
N TYR A 168 -10.18 2.07 7.29
CA TYR A 168 -10.20 2.79 6.01
C TYR A 168 -11.59 2.86 5.37
N ALA A 169 -12.60 2.13 5.88
CA ALA A 169 -13.93 2.11 5.26
C ALA A 169 -14.56 3.51 5.10
N PRO A 170 -14.52 4.43 6.09
CA PRO A 170 -15.01 5.81 5.91
C PRO A 170 -14.27 6.56 4.80
N ILE A 171 -12.95 6.42 4.76
CA ILE A 171 -12.09 7.07 3.76
C ILE A 171 -12.42 6.57 2.35
N LEU A 172 -12.62 5.27 2.19
CA LEU A 172 -13.03 4.67 0.91
C LEU A 172 -14.40 5.19 0.45
N VAL A 173 -15.36 5.36 1.38
CA VAL A 173 -16.66 5.98 1.06
C VAL A 173 -16.48 7.41 0.56
N ASP A 174 -15.66 8.22 1.23
CA ASP A 174 -15.41 9.59 0.81
C ASP A 174 -14.73 9.67 -0.56
N LEU A 175 -13.77 8.81 -0.85
CA LEU A 175 -13.10 8.74 -2.17
C LEU A 175 -14.09 8.34 -3.27
N VAL A 176 -14.96 7.36 -3.02
CA VAL A 176 -16.03 6.95 -3.95
C VAL A 176 -17.00 8.11 -4.20
N LEU A 177 -17.43 8.82 -3.14
CA LEU A 177 -18.31 9.98 -3.25
C LEU A 177 -17.68 11.15 -4.00
N ALA A 178 -16.41 11.42 -3.78
CA ALA A 178 -15.67 12.43 -4.52
C ALA A 178 -15.73 12.16 -6.04
N ARG A 179 -15.51 10.91 -6.47
CA ARG A 179 -15.64 10.48 -7.87
C ARG A 179 -17.07 10.59 -8.39
N ALA A 180 -18.05 10.13 -7.59
CA ALA A 180 -19.45 10.17 -7.96
C ALA A 180 -19.95 11.60 -8.20
N PHE A 181 -19.62 12.55 -7.31
CA PHE A 181 -19.98 13.95 -7.47
C PHE A 181 -19.18 14.64 -8.58
N THR A 182 -17.94 14.23 -8.85
CA THR A 182 -17.17 14.75 -10.00
C THR A 182 -17.81 14.35 -11.34
N LYS A 183 -18.29 13.12 -11.46
CA LYS A 183 -19.05 12.67 -12.66
C LYS A 183 -20.22 13.60 -12.97
N ASP A 184 -20.84 14.16 -11.95
CA ASP A 184 -22.06 14.95 -12.02
C ASP A 184 -21.81 16.44 -11.72
N ALA A 185 -20.66 16.95 -12.08
CA ALA A 185 -20.23 18.30 -11.73
C ALA A 185 -20.91 19.44 -12.49
N GLU A 186 -21.88 19.14 -13.36
CA GLU A 186 -22.70 20.16 -14.02
C GLU A 186 -23.47 20.98 -12.96
N GLY A 187 -23.08 22.26 -12.78
CA GLY A 187 -23.80 23.19 -11.91
C GLY A 187 -23.08 23.60 -10.60
N GLY A 188 -21.79 23.31 -10.40
CA GLY A 188 -20.97 23.84 -9.31
C GLY A 188 -21.22 23.25 -7.91
N ILE A 189 -22.44 22.90 -7.54
CA ILE A 189 -22.78 22.35 -6.22
C ILE A 189 -22.15 20.96 -6.03
N ASN A 190 -22.20 20.10 -7.03
CA ASN A 190 -21.61 18.78 -6.95
C ASN A 190 -20.09 18.83 -6.98
N GLN A 191 -19.50 19.82 -7.65
CA GLN A 191 -18.05 20.07 -7.57
C GLN A 191 -17.61 20.44 -6.15
N ALA A 192 -18.37 21.29 -5.45
CA ALA A 192 -18.09 21.62 -4.06
C ALA A 192 -18.18 20.40 -3.13
N ARG A 193 -19.19 19.53 -3.35
CA ARG A 193 -19.33 18.24 -2.62
C ARG A 193 -18.17 17.29 -2.92
N ALA A 194 -17.80 17.15 -4.18
CA ALA A 194 -16.65 16.34 -4.58
C ALA A 194 -15.36 16.78 -3.85
N ASN A 195 -15.10 18.10 -3.84
CA ASN A 195 -13.94 18.68 -3.15
C ASN A 195 -14.00 18.45 -1.63
N ALA A 196 -15.18 18.59 -1.02
CA ALA A 196 -15.37 18.36 0.41
C ALA A 196 -15.06 16.91 0.80
N HIS A 197 -15.57 15.92 0.06
CA HIS A 197 -15.28 14.51 0.30
C HIS A 197 -13.80 14.19 0.06
N GLN A 198 -13.19 14.75 -0.98
CA GLN A 198 -11.76 14.57 -1.22
C GLN A 198 -10.92 15.14 -0.08
N GLN A 199 -11.24 16.34 0.42
CA GLN A 199 -10.55 16.92 1.56
C GLN A 199 -10.75 16.12 2.84
N ALA A 200 -11.96 15.61 3.09
CA ALA A 200 -12.25 14.74 4.24
C ALA A 200 -11.39 13.46 4.20
N ALA A 201 -11.32 12.79 3.04
CA ALA A 201 -10.48 11.61 2.86
C ALA A 201 -8.99 11.91 3.10
N GLN A 202 -8.47 13.01 2.56
CA GLN A 202 -7.08 13.42 2.74
C GLN A 202 -6.77 13.77 4.21
N ALA A 203 -7.66 14.50 4.87
CA ALA A 203 -7.51 14.83 6.29
C ALA A 203 -7.52 13.55 7.17
N ALA A 204 -8.43 12.62 6.91
CA ALA A 204 -8.51 11.36 7.64
C ALA A 204 -7.26 10.49 7.42
N LEU A 205 -6.70 10.45 6.20
CA LEU A 205 -5.43 9.77 5.92
C LEU A 205 -4.27 10.41 6.67
N GLY A 206 -4.21 11.74 6.73
CA GLY A 206 -3.21 12.47 7.49
C GLY A 206 -3.28 12.20 9.01
N LEU A 207 -4.48 12.17 9.58
CA LEU A 207 -4.70 11.84 10.99
C LEU A 207 -4.32 10.39 11.31
N ASN A 208 -4.62 9.43 10.42
CA ASN A 208 -4.21 8.04 10.60
C ASN A 208 -2.68 7.90 10.61
N ILE A 209 -1.97 8.61 9.73
CA ILE A 209 -0.51 8.60 9.70
C ILE A 209 0.07 9.13 11.02
N GLN A 210 -0.47 10.24 11.53
CA GLN A 210 -0.04 10.80 12.82
C GLN A 210 -0.36 9.85 13.98
N GLY A 211 -1.56 9.29 14.02
CA GLY A 211 -1.98 8.33 15.04
C GLY A 211 -1.10 7.09 15.10
N ASP A 212 -0.74 6.54 13.95
CA ASP A 212 0.15 5.38 13.88
C ASP A 212 1.58 5.74 14.31
N GLY A 213 2.06 6.94 13.98
CA GLY A 213 3.35 7.41 14.45
C GLY A 213 3.41 7.48 15.98
N LEU A 214 2.35 7.96 16.62
CA LEU A 214 2.25 8.05 18.08
C LEU A 214 2.04 6.69 18.78
N ALA A 215 1.31 5.77 18.13
CA ALA A 215 1.00 4.45 18.66
C ALA A 215 2.01 3.37 18.25
N SER A 216 2.99 3.71 17.42
CA SER A 216 4.01 2.76 16.95
C SER A 216 4.90 2.31 18.12
N PRO A 217 5.16 0.99 18.26
CA PRO A 217 6.17 0.52 19.21
C PRO A 217 7.60 1.02 18.87
N ASN A 218 7.80 1.57 17.67
CA ASN A 218 9.05 2.19 17.22
C ASN A 218 9.02 3.72 17.37
N ALA A 219 7.96 4.31 17.92
CA ALA A 219 7.98 5.73 18.29
C ALA A 219 9.07 5.90 19.36
N GLU A 220 10.13 6.62 19.05
CA GLU A 220 11.14 6.99 20.04
C GLU A 220 10.42 7.73 21.16
N GLY A 221 10.62 7.25 22.36
CA GLY A 221 9.96 7.82 23.53
C GLY A 221 10.23 9.32 23.63
N ALA A 222 9.14 10.09 23.64
CA ALA A 222 9.17 11.51 23.89
C ALA A 222 9.63 11.81 25.31
#